data_1838b7d563be41f44e5f01232db06cea
#
_entry.id   1838b7d563be41f44e5f01232db06cea
#
_cell.length_a   1.000
_cell.length_b   1.000
_cell.length_c   1.000
_cell.angle_alpha   90.00
_cell.angle_beta   90.00
_cell.angle_gamma   90.00
#
_symmetry.space_group_name_H-M   'P 1'
#
loop_
_entity.id
_entity.type
_entity.pdbx_description
1 polymer ?
#
loop_
_entity_poly.entity_id
_entity_poly.type
_entity_poly.pdbx_seq_one_letter_code
_entity_poly.pdbx_strand_id
1 'polypeptide(L)'
;MIIANKNGRNLAKFIDDFKHKSPETKIRLIGHSLGAHVIMSTIKNLARNAKNKGIIEAVYFFGGSIPSNSLNMKNGSISQKVVARKIRNYYSPHDDVLRLADYWNWVDRPIGYRGADGKTVPKYSQTMVKPKNHRFASYAAVLRSFP
;
A
#
# COMPACT_ATOMS: atom_id res chain seq x y z
N MET A 1 8.42 4.57 -12.76
CA MET A 1 7.15 4.00 -12.29
C MET A 1 6.07 3.78 -13.36
N ILE A 2 6.48 3.81 -14.64
CA ILE A 2 5.55 3.62 -15.79
C ILE A 2 4.85 2.24 -15.71
N ILE A 3 5.62 1.16 -15.41
CA ILE A 3 5.07 -0.20 -15.30
C ILE A 3 4.08 -0.32 -14.15
N ALA A 4 4.39 0.26 -13.00
CA ALA A 4 3.49 0.25 -11.84
C ALA A 4 2.17 1.00 -12.15
N ASN A 5 2.25 2.11 -12.87
CA ASN A 5 1.06 2.86 -13.28
C ASN A 5 0.20 2.07 -14.27
N LYS A 6 0.83 1.40 -15.23
CA LYS A 6 0.12 0.53 -16.17
C LYS A 6 -0.56 -0.64 -15.45
N ASN A 7 0.17 -1.31 -14.57
CA ASN A 7 -0.37 -2.41 -13.78
C ASN A 7 -1.50 -1.95 -12.86
N GLY A 8 -1.37 -0.76 -12.29
CA GLY A 8 -2.43 -0.16 -11.46
C GLY A 8 -3.71 0.10 -12.24
N ARG A 9 -3.61 0.60 -13.47
CA ARG A 9 -4.78 0.77 -14.35
C ARG A 9 -5.45 -0.57 -14.67
N ASN A 10 -4.64 -1.57 -15.00
CA ASN A 10 -5.14 -2.91 -15.32
C ASN A 10 -5.83 -3.55 -14.12
N LEU A 11 -5.22 -3.45 -12.94
CA LEU A 11 -5.80 -3.99 -11.71
C LEU A 11 -7.08 -3.24 -11.32
N ALA A 12 -7.12 -1.93 -11.47
CA ALA A 12 -8.33 -1.14 -11.20
C ALA A 12 -9.48 -1.59 -12.10
N LYS A 13 -9.23 -1.78 -13.40
CA LYS A 13 -10.22 -2.28 -14.32
C LYS A 13 -10.72 -3.68 -13.94
N PHE A 14 -9.79 -4.57 -13.59
CA PHE A 14 -10.15 -5.92 -13.11
C PHE A 14 -11.07 -5.84 -11.89
N ILE A 15 -10.72 -5.00 -10.91
CA ILE A 15 -11.51 -4.85 -9.68
C ILE A 15 -12.91 -4.30 -9.99
N ASP A 16 -13.01 -3.28 -10.83
CA ASP A 16 -14.30 -2.74 -11.26
C ASP A 16 -15.18 -3.82 -11.89
N ASP A 17 -14.64 -4.57 -12.85
CA ASP A 17 -15.38 -5.64 -13.55
C ASP A 17 -15.76 -6.76 -12.57
N PHE A 18 -14.85 -7.16 -11.71
CA PHE A 18 -15.09 -8.21 -10.73
C PHE A 18 -16.17 -7.82 -9.72
N LYS A 19 -16.11 -6.62 -9.17
CA LYS A 19 -17.09 -6.14 -8.18
C LYS A 19 -18.46 -5.91 -8.80
N HIS A 20 -18.51 -5.58 -10.08
CA HIS A 20 -19.77 -5.49 -10.80
C HIS A 20 -20.50 -6.85 -10.86
N LYS A 21 -19.73 -7.93 -11.03
CA LYS A 21 -20.26 -9.31 -11.09
C LYS A 21 -20.44 -9.96 -9.72
N SER A 22 -19.64 -9.55 -8.73
CA SER A 22 -19.62 -10.14 -7.38
C SER A 22 -19.56 -9.04 -6.33
N PRO A 23 -20.60 -8.22 -6.17
CA PRO A 23 -20.55 -7.04 -5.30
C PRO A 23 -20.35 -7.36 -3.83
N GLU A 24 -20.71 -8.56 -3.35
CA GLU A 24 -20.52 -8.95 -1.95
C GLU A 24 -19.11 -9.42 -1.63
N THR A 25 -18.32 -9.78 -2.63
CA THR A 25 -16.96 -10.27 -2.39
C THR A 25 -16.04 -9.14 -1.95
N LYS A 26 -15.42 -9.33 -0.79
CA LYS A 26 -14.47 -8.35 -0.26
C LYS A 26 -13.09 -8.56 -0.88
N ILE A 27 -12.45 -7.46 -1.28
CA ILE A 27 -11.12 -7.47 -1.88
C ILE A 27 -10.14 -6.81 -0.92
N ARG A 28 -9.07 -7.54 -0.60
CA ARG A 28 -7.91 -7.00 0.12
C ARG A 28 -6.72 -6.92 -0.84
N LEU A 29 -5.97 -5.83 -0.76
CA LEU A 29 -4.76 -5.66 -1.54
C LEU A 29 -3.54 -5.76 -0.63
N ILE A 30 -2.60 -6.59 -1.03
CA ILE A 30 -1.34 -6.79 -0.31
C ILE A 30 -0.21 -6.43 -1.25
N GLY A 31 0.62 -5.47 -0.85
CA GLY A 31 1.73 -4.99 -1.66
C GLY A 31 3.05 -5.07 -0.91
N HIS A 32 4.04 -5.68 -1.55
CA HIS A 32 5.41 -5.77 -1.06
C HIS A 32 6.32 -4.92 -1.95
N SER A 33 7.20 -4.14 -1.36
CA SER A 33 8.21 -3.37 -2.07
C SER A 33 7.58 -2.48 -3.16
N LEU A 34 7.93 -2.66 -4.42
CA LEU A 34 7.35 -1.92 -5.56
C LEU A 34 5.86 -2.19 -5.75
N GLY A 35 5.33 -3.30 -5.21
CA GLY A 35 3.89 -3.58 -5.22
C GLY A 35 3.07 -2.50 -4.53
N ALA A 36 3.65 -1.76 -3.60
CA ALA A 36 2.99 -0.62 -2.98
C ALA A 36 2.65 0.48 -4.00
N HIS A 37 3.50 0.72 -4.99
CA HIS A 37 3.22 1.66 -6.07
C HIS A 37 2.05 1.21 -6.94
N VAL A 38 1.97 -0.09 -7.22
CA VAL A 38 0.85 -0.68 -7.98
C VAL A 38 -0.45 -0.44 -7.22
N ILE A 39 -0.47 -0.67 -5.91
CA ILE A 39 -1.66 -0.43 -5.07
C ILE A 39 -2.06 1.05 -5.11
N MET A 40 -1.13 1.97 -4.93
CA MET A 40 -1.44 3.41 -4.94
C MET A 40 -1.98 3.85 -6.30
N SER A 41 -1.42 3.35 -7.39
CA SER A 41 -1.92 3.60 -8.74
C SER A 41 -3.32 3.01 -8.94
N THR A 42 -3.55 1.80 -8.45
CA THR A 42 -4.86 1.14 -8.49
C THR A 42 -5.92 1.99 -7.79
N ILE A 43 -5.63 2.42 -6.56
CA ILE A 43 -6.53 3.27 -5.77
C ILE A 43 -6.84 4.58 -6.50
N LYS A 44 -5.81 5.23 -7.06
CA LYS A 44 -5.98 6.47 -7.81
C LYS A 44 -6.91 6.29 -9.02
N ASN A 45 -6.76 5.19 -9.73
CA ASN A 45 -7.62 4.88 -10.88
C ASN A 45 -9.05 4.54 -10.46
N LEU A 46 -9.23 3.75 -9.39
CA LEU A 46 -10.55 3.45 -8.83
C LEU A 46 -11.29 4.70 -8.37
N ALA A 47 -10.57 5.66 -7.81
CA ALA A 47 -11.14 6.90 -7.29
C ALA A 47 -11.74 7.81 -8.36
N ARG A 48 -11.42 7.58 -9.65
CA ARG A 48 -12.02 8.35 -10.75
C ARG A 48 -13.53 8.16 -10.84
N ASN A 49 -14.05 7.04 -10.34
CA ASN A 49 -15.47 6.78 -10.24
C ASN A 49 -15.91 6.93 -8.79
N ALA A 50 -16.76 7.92 -8.50
CA ALA A 50 -17.25 8.20 -7.15
C ALA A 50 -18.01 7.01 -6.54
N LYS A 51 -18.56 6.11 -7.36
CA LYS A 51 -19.23 4.88 -6.91
C LYS A 51 -18.25 3.90 -6.25
N ASN A 52 -16.94 4.06 -6.46
CA ASN A 52 -15.91 3.18 -5.92
C ASN A 52 -15.51 3.50 -4.48
N LYS A 53 -16.24 4.36 -3.81
CA LYS A 53 -16.03 4.60 -2.38
C LYS A 53 -16.13 3.28 -1.61
N GLY A 54 -15.04 2.93 -0.88
CA GLY A 54 -15.01 1.71 -0.07
C GLY A 54 -14.95 0.41 -0.88
N ILE A 55 -14.59 0.45 -2.15
CA ILE A 55 -14.55 -0.74 -3.02
C ILE A 55 -13.47 -1.74 -2.57
N ILE A 56 -12.38 -1.27 -1.96
CA ILE A 56 -11.31 -2.10 -1.40
C ILE A 56 -11.55 -2.25 0.10
N GLU A 57 -11.66 -3.47 0.58
CA GLU A 57 -11.91 -3.75 2.00
C GLU A 57 -10.77 -3.30 2.88
N ALA A 58 -9.53 -3.67 2.54
CA ALA A 58 -8.34 -3.34 3.29
C ALA A 58 -7.09 -3.38 2.40
N VAL A 59 -6.07 -2.65 2.82
CA VAL A 59 -4.75 -2.59 2.16
C VAL A 59 -3.67 -2.90 3.17
N TYR A 60 -2.68 -3.70 2.76
CA TYR A 60 -1.52 -4.07 3.58
C TYR A 60 -0.25 -3.84 2.80
N PHE A 61 0.66 -3.04 3.37
CA PHE A 61 1.99 -2.80 2.81
C PHE A 61 3.05 -3.53 3.64
N PHE A 62 3.95 -4.21 2.96
CA PHE A 62 5.10 -4.90 3.57
C PHE A 62 6.37 -4.38 2.91
N GLY A 63 7.19 -3.66 3.66
CA GLY A 63 8.41 -3.08 3.12
C GLY A 63 8.14 -2.23 1.87
N GLY A 64 7.10 -1.42 1.90
CA GLY A 64 6.65 -0.63 0.76
C GLY A 64 7.65 0.44 0.37
N SER A 65 7.87 0.61 -0.94
CA SER A 65 8.81 1.59 -1.47
C SER A 65 8.18 2.95 -1.83
N ILE A 66 6.90 3.14 -1.55
CA ILE A 66 6.25 4.46 -1.73
C ILE A 66 6.78 5.48 -0.72
N PRO A 67 6.73 6.78 -1.04
CA PRO A 67 7.18 7.82 -0.10
C PRO A 67 6.44 7.81 1.22
N SER A 68 7.14 8.20 2.29
CA SER A 68 6.61 8.24 3.65
C SER A 68 5.42 9.19 3.83
N ASN A 69 5.25 10.17 2.93
CA ASN A 69 4.12 11.11 2.96
C ASN A 69 2.90 10.64 2.16
N SER A 70 2.94 9.43 1.60
CA SER A 70 1.87 8.93 0.71
C SER A 70 0.51 8.82 1.41
N LEU A 71 0.49 8.60 2.71
CA LEU A 71 -0.72 8.41 3.52
C LEU A 71 -0.97 9.56 4.50
N ASN A 72 -0.35 10.73 4.30
CA ASN A 72 -0.67 11.90 5.10
C ASN A 72 -2.08 12.43 4.77
N MET A 73 -2.56 13.39 5.53
CA MET A 73 -3.93 13.91 5.39
C MET A 73 -4.23 14.42 3.97
N LYS A 74 -3.24 15.01 3.31
CA LYS A 74 -3.40 15.54 1.95
C LYS A 74 -3.32 14.42 0.91
N ASN A 75 -2.21 13.68 0.88
CA ASN A 75 -1.92 12.70 -0.17
C ASN A 75 -2.71 11.41 -0.01
N GLY A 76 -3.09 11.07 1.21
CA GLY A 76 -3.83 9.85 1.55
C GLY A 76 -5.35 9.98 1.46
N SER A 77 -5.89 11.15 1.14
CA SER A 77 -7.33 11.38 1.13
C SER A 77 -8.07 10.47 0.15
N ILE A 78 -7.48 10.19 -0.99
CA ILE A 78 -8.03 9.26 -1.99
C ILE A 78 -8.10 7.84 -1.42
N SER A 79 -7.01 7.38 -0.81
CA SER A 79 -6.96 6.06 -0.17
C SER A 79 -7.99 5.95 0.96
N GLN A 80 -8.17 7.00 1.74
CA GLN A 80 -9.18 7.07 2.79
C GLN A 80 -10.60 6.84 2.26
N LYS A 81 -10.90 7.30 1.06
CA LYS A 81 -12.20 7.12 0.42
C LYS A 81 -12.36 5.73 -0.21
N VAL A 82 -11.37 5.25 -0.95
CA VAL A 82 -11.45 4.01 -1.72
C VAL A 82 -11.38 2.78 -0.82
N VAL A 83 -10.64 2.86 0.29
CA VAL A 83 -10.50 1.76 1.25
C VAL A 83 -11.61 1.85 2.30
N ALA A 84 -12.34 0.73 2.48
CA ALA A 84 -13.48 0.68 3.41
C ALA A 84 -13.04 0.68 4.88
N ARG A 85 -12.09 -0.18 5.26
CA ARG A 85 -11.78 -0.42 6.68
C ARG A 85 -10.42 0.11 7.12
N LYS A 86 -9.34 -0.40 6.54
CA LYS A 86 -8.01 -0.12 7.07
C LYS A 86 -6.91 -0.19 6.02
N ILE A 87 -5.88 0.63 6.25
CA ILE A 87 -4.63 0.66 5.52
C ILE A 87 -3.53 0.39 6.54
N ARG A 88 -2.86 -0.75 6.43
CA ARG A 88 -1.85 -1.15 7.41
C ARG A 88 -0.47 -1.23 6.78
N ASN A 89 0.51 -0.59 7.42
CA ASN A 89 1.89 -0.57 6.98
C ASN A 89 2.77 -1.35 7.97
N TYR A 90 3.41 -2.41 7.48
CA TYR A 90 4.45 -3.14 8.20
C TYR A 90 5.80 -2.67 7.68
N TYR A 91 6.53 -1.95 8.52
CA TYR A 91 7.80 -1.31 8.15
C TYR A 91 8.94 -1.78 9.03
N SER A 92 10.16 -1.67 8.52
CA SER A 92 11.37 -2.06 9.27
C SER A 92 12.52 -1.11 9.01
N PRO A 93 13.06 -0.47 10.07
CA PRO A 93 14.31 0.28 9.97
C PRO A 93 15.54 -0.61 9.70
N HIS A 94 15.37 -1.92 9.76
CA HIS A 94 16.41 -2.90 9.47
C HIS A 94 16.37 -3.44 8.04
N ASP A 95 15.47 -2.92 7.20
CA ASP A 95 15.37 -3.32 5.80
C ASP A 95 16.51 -2.70 4.99
N ASP A 96 17.53 -3.48 4.70
CA ASP A 96 18.75 -3.00 4.01
C ASP A 96 18.48 -2.55 2.58
N VAL A 97 17.54 -3.16 1.89
CA VAL A 97 17.19 -2.78 0.51
C VAL A 97 16.56 -1.39 0.50
N LEU A 98 15.61 -1.15 1.38
CA LEU A 98 14.95 0.16 1.49
C LEU A 98 15.90 1.22 2.05
N ARG A 99 16.81 0.84 2.94
CA ARG A 99 17.86 1.74 3.44
C ARG A 99 18.73 2.25 2.30
N LEU A 100 19.14 1.36 1.38
CA LEU A 100 19.91 1.75 0.21
C LEU A 100 19.09 2.62 -0.76
N ALA A 101 17.82 2.28 -0.96
CA ALA A 101 16.92 3.08 -1.80
C ALA A 101 16.75 4.51 -1.25
N ASP A 102 16.66 4.65 0.07
CA ASP A 102 16.60 5.94 0.76
C ASP A 102 17.92 6.70 0.62
N TYR A 103 19.04 6.04 0.88
CA TYR A 103 20.38 6.62 0.80
C TYR A 103 20.72 7.16 -0.60
N TRP A 104 20.39 6.40 -1.63
CA TRP A 104 20.64 6.78 -3.02
C TRP A 104 19.52 7.63 -3.65
N ASN A 105 18.51 8.03 -2.86
CA ASN A 105 17.35 8.80 -3.34
C ASN A 105 16.59 8.14 -4.49
N TRP A 106 16.59 6.81 -4.55
CA TRP A 106 15.76 6.09 -5.52
C TRP A 106 14.27 6.18 -5.15
N VAL A 107 13.99 6.24 -3.86
CA VAL A 107 12.68 6.52 -3.29
C VAL A 107 12.88 7.56 -2.18
N ASP A 108 12.08 8.60 -2.19
CA ASP A 108 12.12 9.62 -1.13
C ASP A 108 11.50 9.07 0.14
N ARG A 109 12.35 8.73 1.11
CA ARG A 109 11.96 8.28 2.45
C ARG A 109 10.91 7.16 2.38
N PRO A 110 11.30 5.93 1.99
CA PRO A 110 10.35 4.83 1.82
C PRO A 110 9.53 4.57 3.08
N ILE A 111 8.21 4.47 2.92
CA ILE A 111 7.30 4.23 4.04
C ILE A 111 7.55 2.88 4.73
N GLY A 112 8.07 1.91 3.98
CA GLY A 112 8.44 0.58 4.50
C GLY A 112 9.73 0.57 5.31
N TYR A 113 10.52 1.64 5.24
CA TYR A 113 11.77 1.80 6.00
C TYR A 113 11.57 2.68 7.23
N ARG A 114 10.94 3.84 7.05
CA ARG A 114 10.83 4.86 8.10
C ARG A 114 9.45 4.93 8.75
N GLY A 115 8.43 4.29 8.19
CA GLY A 115 7.05 4.57 8.54
C GLY A 115 6.56 5.85 7.87
N ALA A 116 5.37 6.29 8.24
CA ALA A 116 4.76 7.49 7.67
C ALA A 116 5.27 8.77 8.33
N ASP A 117 5.38 9.83 7.55
CA ASP A 117 5.69 11.17 8.03
C ASP A 117 4.41 11.98 8.25
N GLY A 118 4.38 12.72 9.35
CA GLY A 118 3.31 13.65 9.68
C GLY A 118 2.00 12.97 10.06
N LYS A 119 0.94 13.76 10.14
CA LYS A 119 -0.39 13.26 10.47
C LYS A 119 -0.96 12.47 9.31
N THR A 120 -1.34 11.23 9.57
CA THR A 120 -1.88 10.30 8.57
C THR A 120 -3.41 10.29 8.57
N VAL A 121 -3.98 9.77 7.47
CA VAL A 121 -5.43 9.56 7.37
C VAL A 121 -5.92 8.57 8.42
N PRO A 122 -7.19 8.69 8.90
CA PRO A 122 -7.69 7.88 10.01
C PRO A 122 -7.61 6.37 9.83
N LYS A 123 -7.76 5.87 8.60
CA LYS A 123 -7.72 4.42 8.33
C LYS A 123 -6.31 3.85 8.33
N TYR A 124 -5.28 4.70 8.31
CA TYR A 124 -3.88 4.27 8.32
C TYR A 124 -3.42 3.89 9.72
N SER A 125 -2.67 2.80 9.80
CA SER A 125 -1.90 2.43 10.98
C SER A 125 -0.62 1.73 10.55
N GLN A 126 0.36 1.65 11.45
CA GLN A 126 1.64 1.03 11.14
C GLN A 126 2.16 0.20 12.31
N THR A 127 2.94 -0.81 11.97
CA THR A 127 3.61 -1.69 12.92
C THR A 127 5.05 -1.89 12.49
N MET A 128 5.98 -1.62 13.40
CA MET A 128 7.38 -1.93 13.17
C MET A 128 7.59 -3.43 13.32
N VAL A 129 8.29 -4.02 12.35
CA VAL A 129 8.64 -5.45 12.34
C VAL A 129 10.12 -5.63 12.11
N LYS A 130 10.64 -6.83 12.39
CA LYS A 130 12.04 -7.18 12.22
C LYS A 130 12.18 -8.41 11.33
N PRO A 131 11.94 -8.27 10.01
CA PRO A 131 12.12 -9.37 9.07
C PRO A 131 13.61 -9.70 8.93
N LYS A 132 13.92 -10.92 8.58
CA LYS A 132 15.29 -11.38 8.34
C LYS A 132 15.94 -10.64 7.16
N ASN A 133 15.16 -10.35 6.13
CA ASN A 133 15.59 -9.62 4.94
C ASN A 133 14.39 -8.93 4.28
N HIS A 134 14.61 -8.27 3.14
CA HIS A 134 13.58 -7.52 2.41
C HIS A 134 12.53 -8.41 1.72
N ARG A 135 12.70 -9.71 1.67
CA ARG A 135 11.79 -10.61 0.96
C ARG A 135 10.41 -10.63 1.63
N PHE A 136 9.37 -10.78 0.83
CA PHE A 136 7.99 -10.87 1.32
C PHE A 136 7.81 -11.99 2.35
N ALA A 137 8.39 -13.19 2.10
CA ALA A 137 8.32 -14.31 3.03
C ALA A 137 8.90 -13.97 4.40
N SER A 138 9.94 -13.15 4.46
CA SER A 138 10.54 -12.71 5.73
C SER A 138 9.63 -11.77 6.51
N TYR A 139 8.93 -10.87 5.82
CA TYR A 139 7.91 -10.03 6.44
C TYR A 139 6.73 -10.86 6.94
N ALA A 140 6.24 -11.79 6.13
CA ALA A 140 5.13 -12.67 6.53
C ALA A 140 5.48 -13.52 7.75
N ALA A 141 6.73 -13.99 7.84
CA ALA A 141 7.19 -14.87 8.93
C ALA A 141 7.20 -14.20 10.31
N VAL A 142 7.28 -12.88 10.39
CA VAL A 142 7.31 -12.16 11.67
C VAL A 142 5.92 -11.75 12.16
N LEU A 143 4.87 -12.04 11.41
CA LEU A 143 3.50 -11.77 11.81
C LEU A 143 2.94 -12.95 12.61
N ARG A 144 2.11 -12.64 13.63
CA ARG A 144 1.38 -13.67 14.38
C ARG A 144 0.33 -14.36 13.52
N SER A 145 -0.31 -13.60 12.64
CA SER A 145 -1.26 -14.11 11.68
C SER A 145 -1.18 -13.28 10.40
N PHE A 146 -1.31 -13.92 9.26
CA PHE A 146 -1.32 -13.23 7.97
C PHE A 146 -2.69 -12.59 7.75
N PRO A 147 -2.74 -11.33 7.26
CA PRO A 147 -3.99 -10.61 7.04
C PRO A 147 -4.91 -11.23 5.99
#